data_bae0227a167b01f85edfb2583333b8ad
#
_entry.id   bae0227a167b01f85edfb2583333b8ad
#
_cell.length_a   1.000
_cell.length_b   1.000
_cell.length_c   1.000
_cell.angle_alpha   90.00
_cell.angle_beta   90.00
_cell.angle_gamma   90.00
#
_symmetry.space_group_name_H-M   'P 1'
#
loop_
_entity.id
_entity.type
_entity.pdbx_description
1 polymer ?
#
loop_
_entity_poly.entity_id
_entity_poly.type
_entity_poly.pdbx_seq_one_letter_code
_entity_poly.pdbx_strand_id
1 'polypeptide(L)'
;MAPPMGRRPGQQGTRQQIIDAARPLFAARGFAETSVRAIAREAGVDPAMINHWFGSKEGLFQAILDLPIDPITAIAGVADGPVEQIPQQLLDRFLAVWEDPELSDAMAIVLRSALDDPDQRLLLRGNVVHQFIAEPLRAALARRDPATADRRVALVLTQMLGVIVARKVIGVEPIASLTPEQLRALLLPALTHHMLGDLS
;
A
#
# COMPACT_ATOMS: atom_id res chain seq x y z
N MET A 1 -1.57 27.19 43.90
CA MET A 1 -2.07 26.15 42.99
C MET A 1 -1.87 26.66 41.57
N ALA A 2 -0.79 26.23 40.90
CA ALA A 2 -0.47 26.66 39.55
C ALA A 2 -1.32 25.85 38.54
N PRO A 3 -1.84 26.48 37.47
CA PRO A 3 -2.59 25.73 36.44
C PRO A 3 -1.66 24.84 35.60
N PRO A 4 -2.14 23.70 35.08
CA PRO A 4 -1.33 22.81 34.26
C PRO A 4 -1.00 23.50 32.93
N MET A 5 0.28 23.47 32.54
CA MET A 5 0.77 23.97 31.26
C MET A 5 0.12 23.15 30.13
N GLY A 6 -0.84 23.74 29.43
CA GLY A 6 -1.49 23.18 28.27
C GLY A 6 -0.48 22.97 27.13
N ARG A 7 -0.45 21.74 26.58
CA ARG A 7 0.25 21.40 25.33
C ARG A 7 -0.16 22.40 24.24
N ARG A 8 0.82 23.10 23.66
CA ARG A 8 0.60 24.04 22.55
C ARG A 8 0.00 23.32 21.34
N PRO A 9 -1.17 23.77 20.82
CA PRO A 9 -1.84 23.15 19.66
C PRO A 9 -1.03 23.18 18.35
N GLY A 10 0.05 23.96 18.25
CA GLY A 10 0.87 24.12 17.04
C GLY A 10 1.88 22.99 16.76
N GLN A 11 2.22 22.17 17.74
CA GLN A 11 3.30 21.19 17.56
C GLN A 11 2.88 19.92 16.84
N GLN A 12 1.69 19.39 17.09
CA GLN A 12 1.18 18.21 16.37
C GLN A 12 0.80 18.54 14.91
N GLY A 13 0.35 19.78 14.66
CA GLY A 13 0.04 20.26 13.31
C GLY A 13 1.26 20.28 12.39
N THR A 14 2.42 20.73 12.89
CA THR A 14 3.65 20.82 12.09
C THR A 14 4.19 19.43 11.71
N ARG A 15 4.14 18.44 12.63
CA ARG A 15 4.57 17.08 12.35
C ARG A 15 3.73 16.47 11.23
N GLN A 16 2.41 16.58 11.30
CA GLN A 16 1.49 16.08 10.29
C GLN A 16 1.65 16.80 8.95
N GLN A 17 1.80 18.13 8.98
CA GLN A 17 2.05 18.95 7.78
C GLN A 17 3.30 18.50 7.02
N ILE A 18 4.38 18.12 7.71
CA ILE A 18 5.58 17.57 7.08
C ILE A 18 5.30 16.21 6.45
N ILE A 19 4.57 15.32 7.13
CA ILE A 19 4.18 14.00 6.60
C ILE A 19 3.34 14.17 5.33
N ASP A 20 2.32 15.03 5.35
CA ASP A 20 1.40 15.24 4.24
C ASP A 20 2.11 15.82 3.00
N ALA A 21 3.10 16.71 3.23
CA ALA A 21 3.93 17.25 2.14
C ALA A 21 4.94 16.21 1.60
N ALA A 22 5.45 15.31 2.44
CA ALA A 22 6.46 14.35 2.05
C ALA A 22 5.88 13.15 1.26
N ARG A 23 4.66 12.70 1.59
CA ARG A 23 4.00 11.56 0.91
C ARG A 23 3.99 11.69 -0.60
N PRO A 24 3.38 12.73 -1.21
CA PRO A 24 3.32 12.84 -2.67
C PRO A 24 4.70 12.97 -3.32
N LEU A 25 5.67 13.59 -2.63
CA LEU A 25 7.03 13.71 -3.14
C LEU A 25 7.73 12.36 -3.20
N PHE A 26 7.64 11.55 -2.14
CA PHE A 26 8.20 10.20 -2.14
C PHE A 26 7.46 9.28 -3.12
N ALA A 27 6.14 9.39 -3.21
CA ALA A 27 5.35 8.61 -4.17
C ALA A 27 5.72 8.92 -5.62
N ALA A 28 5.96 10.19 -5.95
CA ALA A 28 6.27 10.62 -7.31
C ALA A 28 7.72 10.38 -7.72
N ARG A 29 8.69 10.57 -6.80
CA ARG A 29 10.13 10.60 -7.10
C ARG A 29 10.93 9.47 -6.47
N GLY A 30 10.32 8.68 -5.59
CA GLY A 30 11.03 7.71 -4.76
C GLY A 30 11.83 8.35 -3.63
N PHE A 31 12.41 7.49 -2.78
CA PHE A 31 13.17 7.93 -1.61
C PHE A 31 14.47 8.65 -2.01
N ALA A 32 15.25 8.10 -2.96
CA ALA A 32 16.56 8.62 -3.33
C ALA A 32 16.49 10.06 -3.86
N GLU A 33 15.58 10.34 -4.80
CA GLU A 33 15.44 11.62 -5.49
C GLU A 33 14.71 12.70 -4.68
N THR A 34 14.09 12.35 -3.55
CA THR A 34 13.39 13.30 -2.69
C THR A 34 14.35 13.87 -1.65
N SER A 35 14.57 15.21 -1.67
CA SER A 35 15.44 15.88 -0.71
C SER A 35 14.66 16.49 0.46
N VAL A 36 15.30 16.54 1.66
CA VAL A 36 14.77 17.24 2.84
C VAL A 36 14.38 18.68 2.54
N ARG A 37 15.19 19.39 1.70
CA ARG A 37 14.89 20.78 1.28
C ARG A 37 13.62 20.87 0.43
N ALA A 38 13.38 19.90 -0.46
CA ALA A 38 12.15 19.86 -1.26
C ALA A 38 10.92 19.65 -0.39
N ILE A 39 11.00 18.72 0.58
CA ILE A 39 9.92 18.45 1.54
C ILE A 39 9.66 19.69 2.40
N ALA A 40 10.70 20.32 2.95
CA ALA A 40 10.56 21.50 3.79
C ALA A 40 9.88 22.66 3.05
N ARG A 41 10.26 22.89 1.78
CA ARG A 41 9.63 23.89 0.91
C ARG A 41 8.16 23.60 0.67
N GLU A 42 7.80 22.35 0.39
CA GLU A 42 6.42 21.92 0.17
C GLU A 42 5.58 22.04 1.44
N ALA A 43 6.16 21.69 2.58
CA ALA A 43 5.51 21.80 3.89
C ALA A 43 5.48 23.25 4.43
N GLY A 44 6.17 24.21 3.80
CA GLY A 44 6.27 25.58 4.31
C GLY A 44 6.99 25.69 5.65
N VAL A 45 7.99 24.82 5.92
CA VAL A 45 8.75 24.79 7.18
C VAL A 45 10.25 24.93 6.95
N ASP A 46 11.00 25.22 8.01
CA ASP A 46 12.46 25.16 7.96
C ASP A 46 12.94 23.69 7.87
N PRO A 47 13.95 23.36 7.03
CA PRO A 47 14.52 22.01 6.95
C PRO A 47 14.97 21.44 8.30
N ALA A 48 15.39 22.26 9.25
CA ALA A 48 15.76 21.83 10.59
C ALA A 48 14.58 21.23 11.37
N MET A 49 13.35 21.62 11.04
CA MET A 49 12.14 21.05 11.64
C MET A 49 11.96 19.57 11.29
N ILE A 50 12.36 19.16 10.08
CA ILE A 50 12.31 17.74 9.69
C ILE A 50 13.27 16.92 10.55
N ASN A 51 14.49 17.41 10.73
CA ASN A 51 15.45 16.74 11.61
C ASN A 51 15.01 16.77 13.09
N HIS A 52 14.36 17.84 13.52
CA HIS A 52 13.82 17.93 14.88
C HIS A 52 12.73 16.88 15.15
N TRP A 53 11.80 16.66 14.21
CA TRP A 53 10.65 15.79 14.41
C TRP A 53 10.95 14.32 14.10
N PHE A 54 11.82 14.04 13.13
CA PHE A 54 12.01 12.71 12.56
C PHE A 54 13.46 12.23 12.67
N GLY A 55 14.39 13.06 13.09
CA GLY A 55 15.82 12.74 13.21
C GLY A 55 16.55 12.73 11.86
N SER A 56 15.94 12.17 10.82
CA SER A 56 16.51 12.08 9.47
C SER A 56 15.41 11.95 8.41
N LYS A 57 15.82 11.93 7.12
CA LYS A 57 14.92 11.61 6.01
C LYS A 57 14.35 10.19 6.10
N GLU A 58 15.18 9.26 6.56
CA GLU A 58 14.79 7.86 6.83
C GLU A 58 13.74 7.79 7.94
N GLY A 59 13.92 8.53 9.03
CA GLY A 59 12.94 8.61 10.12
C GLY A 59 11.61 9.22 9.68
N LEU A 60 11.63 10.22 8.82
CA LEU A 60 10.40 10.74 8.20
C LEU A 60 9.75 9.71 7.28
N PHE A 61 10.54 8.98 6.49
CA PHE A 61 10.04 7.94 5.62
C PHE A 61 9.38 6.81 6.41
N GLN A 62 9.99 6.35 7.49
CA GLN A 62 9.39 5.36 8.40
C GLN A 62 8.10 5.88 9.03
N ALA A 63 8.05 7.15 9.44
CA ALA A 63 6.84 7.75 10.01
C ALA A 63 5.68 7.87 9.00
N ILE A 64 5.98 7.91 7.71
CA ILE A 64 4.96 7.86 6.65
C ILE A 64 4.41 6.44 6.46
N LEU A 65 5.28 5.44 6.64
CA LEU A 65 4.91 4.02 6.55
C LEU A 65 4.20 3.51 7.81
N ASP A 66 4.35 4.22 8.93
CA ASP A 66 3.66 3.95 10.21
C ASP A 66 2.22 4.51 10.13
N LEU A 67 1.43 3.91 9.25
CA LEU A 67 0.06 4.34 8.99
C LEU A 67 -0.84 4.00 10.19
N PRO A 68 -1.82 4.88 10.53
CA PRO A 68 -2.81 4.60 11.56
C PRO A 68 -3.77 3.46 11.18
N ILE A 69 -3.80 3.08 9.91
CA ILE A 69 -4.50 1.91 9.38
C ILE A 69 -3.45 1.04 8.71
N ASP A 70 -3.24 -0.15 9.25
CA ASP A 70 -2.42 -1.16 8.61
C ASP A 70 -3.15 -1.65 7.35
N PRO A 71 -2.65 -1.35 6.12
CA PRO A 71 -3.29 -1.79 4.88
C PRO A 71 -3.40 -3.31 4.78
N ILE A 72 -2.63 -4.03 5.59
CA ILE A 72 -2.66 -5.48 5.70
C ILE A 72 -3.90 -5.92 6.46
N THR A 73 -4.27 -5.23 7.55
CA THR A 73 -5.51 -5.51 8.28
C THR A 73 -6.75 -5.19 7.44
N ALA A 74 -6.65 -4.24 6.50
CA ALA A 74 -7.73 -3.96 5.56
C ALA A 74 -8.04 -5.14 4.63
N ILE A 75 -7.04 -5.98 4.31
CA ILE A 75 -7.18 -7.19 3.47
C ILE A 75 -7.35 -8.45 4.34
N ALA A 76 -7.00 -8.40 5.62
CA ALA A 76 -7.14 -9.53 6.54
C ALA A 76 -8.59 -10.00 6.64
N GLY A 77 -8.77 -11.30 6.83
CA GLY A 77 -10.10 -11.91 6.96
C GLY A 77 -10.87 -12.14 5.65
N VAL A 78 -10.35 -11.70 4.49
CA VAL A 78 -10.97 -12.03 3.18
C VAL A 78 -11.04 -13.53 2.96
N ALA A 79 -10.06 -14.27 3.47
CA ALA A 79 -9.95 -15.72 3.28
C ALA A 79 -10.81 -16.54 4.28
N ASP A 80 -11.49 -15.90 5.25
CA ASP A 80 -12.24 -16.58 6.31
C ASP A 80 -13.65 -17.01 5.87
N GLY A 81 -14.15 -16.43 4.77
CA GLY A 81 -15.48 -16.69 4.23
C GLY A 81 -15.56 -17.86 3.24
N PRO A 82 -16.75 -18.04 2.60
CA PRO A 82 -16.91 -18.96 1.48
C PRO A 82 -15.95 -18.63 0.34
N VAL A 83 -15.30 -19.65 -0.23
CA VAL A 83 -14.27 -19.48 -1.26
C VAL A 83 -14.81 -18.77 -2.52
N GLU A 84 -16.08 -18.92 -2.82
CA GLU A 84 -16.77 -18.29 -3.94
C GLU A 84 -16.87 -16.77 -3.82
N GLN A 85 -16.84 -16.24 -2.61
CA GLN A 85 -16.93 -14.80 -2.32
C GLN A 85 -15.57 -14.12 -2.25
N ILE A 86 -14.48 -14.88 -2.13
CA ILE A 86 -13.12 -14.35 -1.97
C ILE A 86 -12.73 -13.43 -3.13
N PRO A 87 -12.96 -13.77 -4.42
CA PRO A 87 -12.56 -12.89 -5.52
C PRO A 87 -13.15 -11.48 -5.42
N GLN A 88 -14.45 -11.40 -5.13
CA GLN A 88 -15.13 -10.11 -4.98
C GLN A 88 -14.64 -9.36 -3.74
N GLN A 89 -14.60 -10.00 -2.58
CA GLN A 89 -14.19 -9.35 -1.32
C GLN A 89 -12.74 -8.87 -1.38
N LEU A 90 -11.84 -9.67 -1.97
CA LEU A 90 -10.45 -9.29 -2.15
C LEU A 90 -10.32 -8.07 -3.05
N LEU A 91 -11.03 -8.07 -4.18
CA LEU A 91 -11.00 -6.93 -5.11
C LEU A 91 -11.59 -5.67 -4.49
N ASP A 92 -12.71 -5.77 -3.77
CA ASP A 92 -13.36 -4.64 -3.11
C ASP A 92 -12.44 -3.97 -2.09
N ARG A 93 -11.81 -4.76 -1.23
CA ARG A 93 -10.86 -4.26 -0.23
C ARG A 93 -9.59 -3.70 -0.87
N PHE A 94 -9.09 -4.37 -1.90
CA PHE A 94 -7.95 -3.90 -2.66
C PHE A 94 -8.22 -2.52 -3.29
N LEU A 95 -9.36 -2.35 -3.98
CA LEU A 95 -9.71 -1.06 -4.55
C LEU A 95 -9.91 0.01 -3.47
N ALA A 96 -10.53 -0.32 -2.35
CA ALA A 96 -10.70 0.62 -1.24
C ALA A 96 -9.36 1.17 -0.70
N VAL A 97 -8.34 0.30 -0.55
CA VAL A 97 -6.99 0.70 -0.13
C VAL A 97 -6.34 1.63 -1.15
N TRP A 98 -6.46 1.33 -2.43
CA TRP A 98 -5.79 2.07 -3.50
C TRP A 98 -6.53 3.33 -3.97
N GLU A 99 -7.80 3.49 -3.63
CA GLU A 99 -8.57 4.71 -3.87
C GLU A 99 -8.53 5.68 -2.67
N ASP A 100 -8.12 5.22 -1.50
CA ASP A 100 -7.79 6.12 -0.39
C ASP A 100 -6.47 6.84 -0.67
N PRO A 101 -6.45 8.18 -0.76
CA PRO A 101 -5.24 8.92 -1.15
C PRO A 101 -4.06 8.70 -0.20
N GLU A 102 -4.31 8.63 1.12
CA GLU A 102 -3.24 8.48 2.11
C GLU A 102 -2.61 7.09 2.04
N LEU A 103 -3.46 6.06 1.94
CA LEU A 103 -3.01 4.66 1.82
C LEU A 103 -2.35 4.41 0.48
N SER A 104 -2.92 4.93 -0.62
CA SER A 104 -2.40 4.78 -1.98
C SER A 104 -0.98 5.36 -2.11
N ASP A 105 -0.75 6.58 -1.60
CA ASP A 105 0.57 7.22 -1.66
C ASP A 105 1.60 6.45 -0.83
N ALA A 106 1.25 6.03 0.39
CA ALA A 106 2.15 5.26 1.22
C ALA A 106 2.48 3.88 0.61
N MET A 107 1.49 3.18 0.06
CA MET A 107 1.71 1.90 -0.63
C MET A 107 2.53 2.06 -1.92
N ALA A 108 2.34 3.15 -2.67
CA ALA A 108 3.17 3.44 -3.84
C ALA A 108 4.63 3.69 -3.46
N ILE A 109 4.89 4.35 -2.33
CA ILE A 109 6.24 4.54 -1.77
C ILE A 109 6.89 3.19 -1.45
N VAL A 110 6.18 2.31 -0.72
CA VAL A 110 6.66 0.96 -0.37
C VAL A 110 6.99 0.17 -1.63
N LEU A 111 6.10 0.21 -2.61
CA LEU A 111 6.29 -0.53 -3.85
C LEU A 111 7.49 -0.02 -4.66
N ARG A 112 7.65 1.30 -4.81
CA ARG A 112 8.82 1.88 -5.49
C ARG A 112 10.12 1.53 -4.76
N SER A 113 10.16 1.66 -3.44
CA SER A 113 11.34 1.27 -2.64
C SER A 113 11.70 -0.20 -2.83
N ALA A 114 10.71 -1.09 -2.90
CA ALA A 114 10.94 -2.52 -3.14
C ALA A 114 11.41 -2.81 -4.57
N LEU A 115 11.09 -1.96 -5.56
CA LEU A 115 11.63 -2.10 -6.92
C LEU A 115 13.10 -1.67 -7.00
N ASP A 116 13.48 -0.63 -6.25
CA ASP A 116 14.81 -0.02 -6.31
C ASP A 116 15.83 -0.72 -5.38
N ASP A 117 15.37 -1.27 -4.24
CA ASP A 117 16.22 -1.84 -3.18
C ASP A 117 15.93 -3.34 -2.98
N PRO A 118 16.93 -4.24 -3.18
CA PRO A 118 16.79 -5.67 -2.97
C PRO A 118 16.39 -6.06 -1.53
N ASP A 119 16.90 -5.34 -0.52
CA ASP A 119 16.61 -5.65 0.89
C ASP A 119 15.17 -5.27 1.25
N GLN A 120 14.68 -4.13 0.75
CA GLN A 120 13.28 -3.72 0.88
C GLN A 120 12.35 -4.70 0.16
N ARG A 121 12.76 -5.21 -0.99
CA ARG A 121 12.03 -6.25 -1.75
C ARG A 121 11.88 -7.54 -0.97
N LEU A 122 12.94 -7.99 -0.29
CA LEU A 122 12.90 -9.18 0.56
C LEU A 122 11.96 -9.00 1.75
N LEU A 123 11.97 -7.83 2.39
CA LEU A 123 11.08 -7.50 3.50
C LEU A 123 9.61 -7.46 3.06
N LEU A 124 9.32 -6.80 1.94
CA LEU A 124 7.95 -6.75 1.40
C LEU A 124 7.44 -8.15 1.03
N ARG A 125 8.26 -8.94 0.35
CA ARG A 125 7.92 -10.31 -0.08
C ARG A 125 7.72 -11.24 1.11
N GLY A 126 8.66 -11.24 2.07
CA GLY A 126 8.69 -12.22 3.16
C GLY A 126 7.69 -11.94 4.27
N ASN A 127 7.57 -10.69 4.70
CA ASN A 127 6.79 -10.34 5.88
C ASN A 127 5.38 -9.89 5.56
N VAL A 128 5.20 -9.07 4.54
CA VAL A 128 3.92 -8.42 4.25
C VAL A 128 3.06 -9.25 3.30
N VAL A 129 3.55 -9.47 2.08
CA VAL A 129 2.76 -10.16 1.05
C VAL A 129 2.53 -11.61 1.41
N HIS A 130 3.59 -12.31 1.88
CA HIS A 130 3.50 -13.75 2.15
C HIS A 130 2.60 -14.02 3.36
N GLN A 131 2.86 -13.39 4.49
CA GLN A 131 2.21 -13.73 5.77
C GLN A 131 0.74 -13.30 5.82
N PHE A 132 0.42 -12.13 5.27
CA PHE A 132 -0.90 -11.52 5.45
C PHE A 132 -1.84 -11.69 4.24
N ILE A 133 -1.30 -11.98 3.06
CA ILE A 133 -2.11 -12.13 1.85
C ILE A 133 -1.96 -13.54 1.27
N ALA A 134 -0.74 -13.96 0.95
CA ALA A 134 -0.51 -15.20 0.22
C ALA A 134 -0.91 -16.43 1.03
N GLU A 135 -0.48 -16.53 2.29
CA GLU A 135 -0.73 -17.71 3.12
C GLU A 135 -2.22 -17.89 3.49
N PRO A 136 -2.97 -16.86 3.95
CA PRO A 136 -4.39 -16.99 4.17
C PRO A 136 -5.16 -17.36 2.90
N LEU A 137 -4.82 -16.72 1.76
CA LEU A 137 -5.45 -17.02 0.48
C LEU A 137 -5.14 -18.45 0.02
N ARG A 138 -3.90 -18.90 0.18
CA ARG A 138 -3.48 -20.27 -0.12
C ARG A 138 -4.26 -21.29 0.71
N ALA A 139 -4.37 -21.06 2.02
CA ALA A 139 -5.13 -21.93 2.90
C ALA A 139 -6.61 -22.01 2.50
N ALA A 140 -7.22 -20.89 2.11
CA ALA A 140 -8.60 -20.87 1.62
C ALA A 140 -8.78 -21.65 0.31
N LEU A 141 -7.90 -21.42 -0.67
CA LEU A 141 -7.98 -22.09 -1.97
C LEU A 141 -7.61 -23.57 -1.89
N ALA A 142 -6.73 -23.97 -0.97
CA ALA A 142 -6.36 -25.37 -0.73
C ALA A 142 -7.54 -26.21 -0.18
N ARG A 143 -8.54 -25.58 0.47
CA ARG A 143 -9.76 -26.29 0.86
C ARG A 143 -10.55 -26.82 -0.33
N ARG A 144 -10.43 -26.17 -1.49
CA ARG A 144 -11.07 -26.58 -2.74
C ARG A 144 -10.18 -27.53 -3.55
N ASP A 145 -8.92 -27.14 -3.77
CA ASP A 145 -7.96 -27.88 -4.54
C ASP A 145 -6.52 -27.61 -4.07
N PRO A 146 -5.95 -28.47 -3.23
CA PRO A 146 -4.61 -28.30 -2.71
C PRO A 146 -3.52 -28.30 -3.81
N ALA A 147 -3.74 -29.02 -4.91
CA ALA A 147 -2.71 -29.20 -5.97
C ALA A 147 -2.47 -27.91 -6.77
N THR A 148 -3.47 -27.05 -6.88
CA THR A 148 -3.38 -25.81 -7.66
C THR A 148 -3.31 -24.55 -6.80
N ALA A 149 -3.44 -24.64 -5.47
CA ALA A 149 -3.55 -23.50 -4.58
C ALA A 149 -2.40 -22.48 -4.72
N ASP A 150 -1.15 -22.93 -4.74
CA ASP A 150 0.03 -22.06 -4.88
C ASP A 150 0.05 -21.33 -6.21
N ARG A 151 -0.29 -22.02 -7.30
CA ARG A 151 -0.37 -21.43 -8.64
C ARG A 151 -1.47 -20.37 -8.71
N ARG A 152 -2.62 -20.63 -8.11
CA ARG A 152 -3.75 -19.70 -8.05
C ARG A 152 -3.39 -18.41 -7.28
N VAL A 153 -2.75 -18.55 -6.12
CA VAL A 153 -2.25 -17.41 -5.35
C VAL A 153 -1.25 -16.60 -6.17
N ALA A 154 -0.30 -17.25 -6.84
CA ALA A 154 0.67 -16.55 -7.67
C ALA A 154 0.02 -15.75 -8.80
N LEU A 155 -0.98 -16.30 -9.48
CA LEU A 155 -1.74 -15.61 -10.54
C LEU A 155 -2.48 -14.38 -10.00
N VAL A 156 -3.17 -14.53 -8.87
CA VAL A 156 -3.89 -13.42 -8.22
C VAL A 156 -2.94 -12.31 -7.83
N LEU A 157 -1.85 -12.62 -7.12
CA LEU A 157 -0.86 -11.64 -6.70
C LEU A 157 -0.20 -10.93 -7.89
N THR A 158 0.14 -11.68 -8.94
CA THR A 158 0.73 -11.10 -10.16
C THR A 158 -0.23 -10.14 -10.83
N GLN A 159 -1.51 -10.50 -10.96
CA GLN A 159 -2.51 -9.63 -11.57
C GLN A 159 -2.70 -8.34 -10.75
N MET A 160 -2.88 -8.46 -9.43
CA MET A 160 -3.10 -7.31 -8.56
C MET A 160 -1.88 -6.38 -8.54
N LEU A 161 -0.68 -6.93 -8.39
CA LEU A 161 0.57 -6.16 -8.44
C LEU A 161 0.74 -5.49 -9.81
N GLY A 162 0.48 -6.20 -10.90
CA GLY A 162 0.58 -5.66 -12.25
C GLY A 162 -0.33 -4.46 -12.49
N VAL A 163 -1.58 -4.53 -12.02
CA VAL A 163 -2.53 -3.41 -12.11
C VAL A 163 -2.05 -2.19 -11.34
N ILE A 164 -1.53 -2.38 -10.13
CA ILE A 164 -1.02 -1.26 -9.31
C ILE A 164 0.22 -0.63 -9.94
N VAL A 165 1.18 -1.44 -10.38
CA VAL A 165 2.37 -0.94 -11.07
C VAL A 165 1.98 -0.17 -12.32
N ALA A 166 1.10 -0.73 -13.15
CA ALA A 166 0.63 -0.07 -14.37
C ALA A 166 -0.08 1.26 -14.07
N ARG A 167 -0.96 1.28 -13.05
CA ARG A 167 -1.80 2.44 -12.73
C ARG A 167 -1.07 3.53 -11.93
N LYS A 168 -0.40 3.15 -10.84
CA LYS A 168 0.12 4.11 -9.84
C LYS A 168 1.63 4.37 -9.97
N VAL A 169 2.39 3.47 -10.61
CA VAL A 169 3.84 3.63 -10.75
C VAL A 169 4.23 4.11 -12.14
N ILE A 170 3.67 3.48 -13.18
CA ILE A 170 4.04 3.77 -14.59
C ILE A 170 3.05 4.76 -15.24
N GLY A 171 1.77 4.73 -14.88
CA GLY A 171 0.73 5.55 -15.51
C GLY A 171 0.34 5.04 -16.89
N VAL A 172 0.14 3.72 -17.04
CA VAL A 172 -0.23 3.12 -18.33
C VAL A 172 -1.69 3.41 -18.65
N GLU A 173 -1.94 4.14 -19.75
CA GLU A 173 -3.29 4.36 -20.24
C GLU A 173 -3.82 3.19 -21.09
N PRO A 174 -5.14 2.91 -21.05
CA PRO A 174 -6.19 3.61 -20.27
C PRO A 174 -6.33 3.16 -18.82
N ILE A 175 -5.53 2.19 -18.33
CA ILE A 175 -5.67 1.60 -16.97
C ILE A 175 -5.52 2.67 -15.87
N ALA A 176 -4.66 3.67 -16.10
CA ALA A 176 -4.39 4.73 -15.11
C ALA A 176 -5.62 5.60 -14.83
N SER A 177 -6.45 5.86 -15.86
CA SER A 177 -7.61 6.75 -15.78
C SER A 177 -8.96 6.05 -15.55
N LEU A 178 -8.99 4.70 -15.48
CA LEU A 178 -10.23 3.96 -15.19
C LEU A 178 -10.77 4.28 -13.80
N THR A 179 -12.09 4.39 -13.68
CA THR A 179 -12.76 4.48 -12.37
C THR A 179 -12.68 3.15 -11.60
N PRO A 180 -12.88 3.16 -10.27
CA PRO A 180 -12.93 1.93 -9.47
C PRO A 180 -13.97 0.92 -9.99
N GLU A 181 -15.14 1.40 -10.44
CA GLU A 181 -16.21 0.56 -10.99
C GLU A 181 -15.79 -0.10 -12.31
N GLN A 182 -15.11 0.67 -13.19
CA GLN A 182 -14.58 0.15 -14.45
C GLN A 182 -13.49 -0.89 -14.20
N LEU A 183 -12.57 -0.62 -13.26
CA LEU A 183 -11.56 -1.59 -12.86
C LEU A 183 -12.18 -2.86 -12.29
N ARG A 184 -13.18 -2.72 -11.41
CA ARG A 184 -13.92 -3.86 -10.86
C ARG A 184 -14.51 -4.72 -11.96
N ALA A 185 -15.21 -4.12 -12.92
CA ALA A 185 -15.84 -4.83 -14.03
C ALA A 185 -14.83 -5.63 -14.87
N LEU A 186 -13.63 -5.08 -15.05
CA LEU A 186 -12.57 -5.73 -15.83
C LEU A 186 -11.81 -6.80 -15.04
N LEU A 187 -11.52 -6.56 -13.75
CA LEU A 187 -10.65 -7.42 -12.96
C LEU A 187 -11.38 -8.60 -12.32
N LEU A 188 -12.65 -8.41 -11.90
CA LEU A 188 -13.39 -9.45 -11.18
C LEU A 188 -13.54 -10.77 -11.96
N PRO A 189 -13.86 -10.77 -13.26
CA PRO A 189 -13.94 -12.01 -14.03
C PRO A 189 -12.60 -12.77 -14.07
N ALA A 190 -11.50 -12.06 -14.26
CA ALA A 190 -10.16 -12.65 -14.33
C ALA A 190 -9.73 -13.19 -12.96
N LEU A 191 -9.94 -12.44 -11.87
CA LEU A 191 -9.66 -12.91 -10.50
C LEU A 191 -10.51 -14.15 -10.15
N THR A 192 -11.79 -14.13 -10.52
CA THR A 192 -12.67 -15.30 -10.33
C THR A 192 -12.15 -16.51 -11.08
N HIS A 193 -11.73 -16.33 -12.32
CA HIS A 193 -11.14 -17.43 -13.11
C HIS A 193 -9.84 -17.96 -12.47
N HIS A 194 -8.93 -17.07 -12.04
CA HIS A 194 -7.68 -17.49 -11.40
C HIS A 194 -7.92 -18.26 -10.10
N MET A 195 -8.93 -17.88 -9.31
CA MET A 195 -9.21 -18.51 -8.02
C MET A 195 -10.07 -19.79 -8.19
N LEU A 196 -11.09 -19.74 -9.05
CA LEU A 196 -12.18 -20.73 -9.07
C LEU A 196 -12.32 -21.46 -10.40
N GLY A 197 -11.74 -20.92 -11.47
CA GLY A 197 -11.81 -21.49 -12.82
C GLY A 197 -10.97 -22.75 -12.99
N ASP A 198 -11.12 -23.39 -14.15
CA ASP A 198 -10.25 -24.47 -14.56
C ASP A 198 -8.88 -23.90 -15.01
N LEU A 199 -7.79 -24.45 -14.46
CA LEU A 199 -6.41 -24.09 -14.79
C LEU A 199 -5.66 -25.25 -15.48
N SER A 200 -6.43 -26.23 -16.03
CA SER A 200 -5.85 -27.35 -16.78
C SER A 200 -5.19 -26.89 -18.09
#